data_cd6211aa9d90de4b44f576b45f17240b
#
_entry.id   cd6211aa9d90de4b44f576b45f17240b
#
_cell.length_a   1.000
_cell.length_b   1.000
_cell.length_c   1.000
_cell.angle_alpha   90.00
_cell.angle_beta   90.00
_cell.angle_gamma   90.00
#
_symmetry.space_group_name_H-M   'P 1'
#
loop_
_entity.id
_entity.type
_entity.pdbx_description
1 polymer ?
#
loop_
_entity_poly.entity_id
_entity_poly.type
_entity_poly.pdbx_seq_one_letter_code
_entity_poly.pdbx_strand_id
1 'polypeptide(L)'
;MPPATFVPTPAQLVQQLRLMPHPEGGHYRETYRSAQSVVRVDSGRTRSASTAIYYLLSDGAYSAWHRIQSDEVWHFYQGGALDIHTLDAEGRLTTHRLGNPFGNGDNEGDTTVYGFQAIVPAGLWFAAELVQPESYALVGCTVSPGFEFSEFELADATALQAAWPQHKAVINRLGRASPQEETC
;
A
#
# COMPACT_ATOMS: atom_id res chain seq x y z
N MET A 1 -8.00 -36.46 -11.85
CA MET A 1 -7.20 -35.23 -11.86
C MET A 1 -8.00 -34.15 -11.11
N PRO A 2 -7.46 -33.46 -10.11
CA PRO A 2 -8.14 -32.30 -9.58
C PRO A 2 -8.31 -31.26 -10.68
N PRO A 3 -9.43 -30.49 -10.70
CA PRO A 3 -9.60 -29.43 -11.68
C PRO A 3 -8.45 -28.43 -11.54
N ALA A 4 -7.91 -27.98 -12.68
CA ALA A 4 -6.91 -26.93 -12.69
C ALA A 4 -7.47 -25.72 -11.95
N THR A 5 -6.77 -25.28 -10.90
CA THR A 5 -7.17 -24.09 -10.14
C THR A 5 -7.06 -22.89 -11.07
N PHE A 6 -8.17 -22.27 -11.38
CA PHE A 6 -8.18 -21.07 -12.22
C PHE A 6 -7.51 -19.94 -11.46
N VAL A 7 -6.41 -19.41 -12.00
CA VAL A 7 -5.73 -18.23 -11.48
C VAL A 7 -6.02 -17.06 -12.43
N PRO A 8 -6.75 -16.03 -11.99
CA PRO A 8 -7.07 -14.90 -12.86
C PRO A 8 -5.81 -14.11 -13.21
N THR A 9 -5.77 -13.55 -14.42
CA THR A 9 -4.73 -12.59 -14.81
C THR A 9 -5.00 -11.20 -14.18
N PRO A 10 -3.99 -10.33 -14.03
CA PRO A 10 -4.19 -8.95 -13.58
C PRO A 10 -5.26 -8.19 -14.38
N ALA A 11 -5.24 -8.32 -15.70
CA ALA A 11 -6.24 -7.69 -16.57
C ALA A 11 -7.68 -8.17 -16.28
N GLN A 12 -7.86 -9.46 -16.00
CA GLN A 12 -9.16 -10.01 -15.62
C GLN A 12 -9.61 -9.47 -14.26
N LEU A 13 -8.68 -9.32 -13.30
CA LEU A 13 -8.98 -8.72 -11.98
C LEU A 13 -9.40 -7.24 -12.13
N VAL A 14 -8.67 -6.45 -12.92
CA VAL A 14 -9.02 -5.05 -13.20
C VAL A 14 -10.43 -4.97 -13.79
N GLN A 15 -10.74 -5.79 -14.77
CA GLN A 15 -12.05 -5.79 -15.43
C GLN A 15 -13.17 -6.25 -14.50
N GLN A 16 -13.02 -7.41 -13.85
CA GLN A 16 -14.08 -8.01 -13.02
C GLN A 16 -14.35 -7.24 -11.75
N LEU A 17 -13.30 -6.74 -11.11
CA LEU A 17 -13.41 -5.93 -9.90
C LEU A 17 -13.63 -4.44 -10.21
N ARG A 18 -13.64 -4.04 -11.50
CA ARG A 18 -13.80 -2.65 -11.96
C ARG A 18 -12.81 -1.70 -11.28
N LEU A 19 -11.55 -2.10 -11.28
CA LEU A 19 -10.49 -1.28 -10.67
C LEU A 19 -10.12 -0.13 -11.60
N MET A 20 -9.70 0.99 -11.00
CA MET A 20 -9.21 2.18 -11.69
C MET A 20 -7.79 2.52 -11.20
N PRO A 21 -6.98 3.25 -11.98
CA PRO A 21 -5.64 3.65 -11.54
C PRO A 21 -5.68 4.47 -10.25
N HIS A 22 -4.71 4.20 -9.36
CA HIS A 22 -4.52 4.96 -8.11
C HIS A 22 -3.38 6.00 -8.27
N PRO A 23 -3.47 7.20 -7.65
CA PRO A 23 -2.41 8.20 -7.72
C PRO A 23 -1.04 7.72 -7.23
N GLU A 24 -0.98 6.85 -6.24
CA GLU A 24 0.28 6.26 -5.73
C GLU A 24 0.86 5.16 -6.61
N GLY A 25 0.10 4.61 -7.53
CA GLY A 25 0.41 3.45 -8.37
C GLY A 25 -0.61 2.34 -8.22
N GLY A 26 -0.52 1.33 -9.12
CA GLY A 26 -1.47 0.22 -9.14
C GLY A 26 -2.90 0.63 -9.48
N HIS A 27 -3.84 -0.27 -9.14
CA HIS A 27 -5.27 -0.08 -9.42
C HIS A 27 -6.09 -0.34 -8.16
N TYR A 28 -7.16 0.42 -7.97
CA TYR A 28 -8.01 0.30 -6.79
C TYR A 28 -9.49 0.47 -7.12
N ARG A 29 -10.34 0.08 -6.17
CA ARG A 29 -11.74 0.47 -6.12
C ARG A 29 -12.22 0.52 -4.68
N GLU A 30 -12.88 1.62 -4.29
CA GLU A 30 -13.60 1.69 -3.03
C GLU A 30 -14.78 0.72 -3.06
N THR A 31 -14.83 -0.19 -2.09
CA THR A 31 -15.86 -1.21 -1.96
C THR A 31 -16.81 -0.93 -0.82
N TYR A 32 -16.36 -0.13 0.13
CA TYR A 32 -17.13 0.22 1.32
C TYR A 32 -16.76 1.61 1.81
N ARG A 33 -17.79 2.35 2.19
CA ARG A 33 -17.69 3.60 2.97
C ARG A 33 -18.81 3.58 4.00
N SER A 34 -18.43 3.68 5.28
CA SER A 34 -19.40 3.69 6.38
C SER A 34 -20.34 4.89 6.27
N ALA A 35 -21.63 4.64 6.45
CA ALA A 35 -22.63 5.71 6.61
C ALA A 35 -22.56 6.38 8.00
N GLN A 36 -21.91 5.73 8.97
CA GLN A 36 -21.66 6.32 10.27
C GLN A 36 -20.50 7.30 10.19
N SER A 37 -20.63 8.41 10.90
CA SER A 37 -19.58 9.43 10.98
C SER A 37 -18.94 9.46 12.35
N VAL A 38 -17.66 9.78 12.38
CA VAL A 38 -16.85 10.03 13.57
C VAL A 38 -16.22 11.41 13.48
N VAL A 39 -15.92 12.02 14.60
CA VAL A 39 -15.19 13.30 14.67
C VAL A 39 -13.77 13.01 15.12
N ARG A 40 -12.78 13.42 14.33
CA ARG A 40 -11.36 13.33 14.71
C ARG A 40 -11.09 14.26 15.88
N VAL A 41 -10.48 13.75 16.93
CA VAL A 41 -10.20 14.52 18.16
C VAL A 41 -9.14 15.60 17.90
N ASP A 42 -8.16 15.32 17.03
CA ASP A 42 -7.04 16.18 16.72
C ASP A 42 -7.40 17.40 15.87
N SER A 43 -8.35 17.26 14.94
CA SER A 43 -8.69 18.30 13.96
C SER A 43 -10.15 18.77 14.02
N GLY A 44 -11.01 18.09 14.77
CA GLY A 44 -12.45 18.35 14.78
C GLY A 44 -13.18 18.00 13.47
N ARG A 45 -12.47 17.40 12.50
CA ARG A 45 -13.06 17.07 11.19
C ARG A 45 -13.93 15.82 11.29
N THR A 46 -15.08 15.86 10.63
CA THR A 46 -15.96 14.70 10.47
C THR A 46 -15.46 13.79 9.35
N ARG A 47 -15.45 12.48 9.59
CA ARG A 47 -15.08 11.44 8.65
C ARG A 47 -16.08 10.29 8.68
N SER A 48 -16.20 9.51 7.60
CA SER A 48 -16.80 8.19 7.70
C SER A 48 -16.05 7.37 8.74
N ALA A 49 -16.75 6.51 9.49
CA ALA A 49 -16.11 5.69 10.52
C ALA A 49 -15.04 4.76 9.94
N SER A 50 -15.24 4.27 8.71
CA SER A 50 -14.27 3.44 8.00
C SER A 50 -14.51 3.46 6.49
N THR A 51 -13.45 3.16 5.71
CA THR A 51 -13.52 2.85 4.28
C THR A 51 -12.74 1.57 3.99
N ALA A 52 -13.10 0.88 2.91
CA ALA A 52 -12.32 -0.26 2.42
C ALA A 52 -12.22 -0.22 0.90
N ILE A 53 -11.06 -0.68 0.39
CA ILE A 53 -10.78 -0.78 -1.04
C ILE A 53 -10.34 -2.20 -1.40
N TYR A 54 -10.53 -2.59 -2.66
CA TYR A 54 -9.59 -3.51 -3.32
C TYR A 54 -8.42 -2.72 -3.88
N TYR A 55 -7.22 -3.29 -3.79
CA TYR A 55 -6.01 -2.72 -4.34
C TYR A 55 -5.19 -3.81 -5.03
N LEU A 56 -4.69 -3.52 -6.23
CA LEU A 56 -3.95 -4.45 -7.08
C LEU A 56 -2.63 -3.81 -7.50
N LEU A 57 -1.53 -4.48 -7.22
CA LEU A 57 -0.23 -4.22 -7.84
C LEU A 57 0.09 -5.33 -8.84
N SER A 58 0.56 -4.97 -10.02
CA SER A 58 0.98 -5.90 -11.09
C SER A 58 1.95 -5.21 -12.04
N ASP A 59 2.60 -6.02 -12.89
CA ASP A 59 3.46 -5.51 -13.97
C ASP A 59 4.56 -4.55 -13.51
N GLY A 60 5.16 -4.84 -12.35
CA GLY A 60 6.20 -4.00 -11.75
C GLY A 60 5.70 -2.69 -11.13
N ALA A 61 4.37 -2.48 -11.06
CA ALA A 61 3.81 -1.34 -10.34
C ALA A 61 4.10 -1.45 -8.84
N TYR A 62 4.26 -0.30 -8.21
CA TYR A 62 4.46 -0.16 -6.77
C TYR A 62 3.55 0.95 -6.22
N SER A 63 3.29 0.89 -4.92
CA SER A 63 2.69 1.97 -4.16
C SER A 63 3.81 2.91 -3.73
N ALA A 64 3.83 4.12 -4.30
CA ALA A 64 4.88 5.11 -4.02
C ALA A 64 4.82 5.59 -2.58
N TRP A 65 5.95 6.11 -2.07
CA TRP A 65 6.01 6.70 -0.74
C TRP A 65 4.93 7.75 -0.53
N HIS A 66 4.08 7.52 0.46
CA HIS A 66 2.98 8.40 0.85
C HIS A 66 2.68 8.26 2.34
N ARG A 67 1.82 9.09 2.86
CA ARG A 67 1.27 8.95 4.22
C ARG A 67 -0.19 9.38 4.25
N ILE A 68 -0.90 8.84 5.24
CA ILE A 68 -2.29 9.22 5.54
C ILE A 68 -2.42 9.51 7.05
N GLN A 69 -3.51 10.17 7.43
CA GLN A 69 -3.72 10.57 8.83
C GLN A 69 -4.54 9.57 9.65
N SER A 70 -4.78 8.38 9.12
CA SER A 70 -5.51 7.30 9.79
C SER A 70 -4.70 6.01 9.74
N ASP A 71 -5.00 5.09 10.64
CA ASP A 71 -4.44 3.73 10.55
C ASP A 71 -4.97 3.04 9.31
N GLU A 72 -4.09 2.30 8.64
CA GLU A 72 -4.44 1.49 7.48
C GLU A 72 -4.09 0.04 7.73
N VAL A 73 -5.07 -0.84 7.54
CA VAL A 73 -4.88 -2.30 7.64
C VAL A 73 -4.91 -2.89 6.24
N TRP A 74 -3.82 -3.53 5.87
CA TRP A 74 -3.66 -4.27 4.62
C TRP A 74 -4.05 -5.73 4.82
N HIS A 75 -4.77 -6.31 3.87
CA HIS A 75 -5.29 -7.69 3.92
C HIS A 75 -4.91 -8.40 2.63
N PHE A 76 -4.14 -9.48 2.71
CA PHE A 76 -3.78 -10.29 1.55
C PHE A 76 -4.95 -11.15 1.10
N TYR A 77 -5.25 -11.13 -0.21
CA TYR A 77 -6.28 -11.97 -0.81
C TYR A 77 -5.70 -13.01 -1.76
N GLN A 78 -4.81 -12.60 -2.69
CA GLN A 78 -4.33 -13.50 -3.73
C GLN A 78 -3.08 -12.95 -4.43
N GLY A 79 -2.28 -13.86 -5.01
CA GLY A 79 -1.11 -13.53 -5.83
C GLY A 79 0.20 -13.75 -5.09
N GLY A 80 1.22 -13.00 -5.47
CA GLY A 80 2.54 -12.99 -4.82
C GLY A 80 2.57 -12.12 -3.57
N ALA A 81 3.65 -12.24 -2.81
CA ALA A 81 3.86 -11.44 -1.62
C ALA A 81 4.21 -9.98 -1.96
N LEU A 82 3.84 -9.07 -1.04
CA LEU A 82 4.20 -7.66 -1.02
C LEU A 82 5.14 -7.37 0.15
N ASP A 83 6.11 -6.49 -0.06
CA ASP A 83 6.84 -5.83 1.00
C ASP A 83 6.26 -4.43 1.22
N ILE A 84 5.76 -4.18 2.43
CA ILE A 84 5.28 -2.88 2.88
C ILE A 84 6.36 -2.27 3.75
N HIS A 85 6.98 -1.20 3.27
CA HIS A 85 8.02 -0.46 3.97
C HIS A 85 7.39 0.70 4.73
N THR A 86 7.67 0.81 6.01
CA THR A 86 7.26 1.95 6.85
C THR A 86 8.48 2.68 7.38
N LEU A 87 8.39 4.01 7.44
CA LEU A 87 9.46 4.89 7.92
C LEU A 87 8.90 5.82 8.99
N ASP A 88 9.39 5.69 10.23
CA ASP A 88 8.94 6.51 11.36
C ASP A 88 9.68 7.85 11.45
N ALA A 89 9.26 8.69 12.41
CA ALA A 89 9.81 10.02 12.61
C ALA A 89 11.29 9.99 13.07
N GLU A 90 11.74 8.89 13.66
CA GLU A 90 13.10 8.65 14.08
C GLU A 90 14.00 8.10 12.95
N GLY A 91 13.42 7.87 11.76
CA GLY A 91 14.12 7.34 10.60
C GLY A 91 14.34 5.83 10.65
N ARG A 92 13.55 5.11 11.43
CA ARG A 92 13.59 3.64 11.45
C ARG A 92 12.76 3.09 10.31
N LEU A 93 13.40 2.34 9.43
CA LEU A 93 12.74 1.61 8.36
C LEU A 93 12.35 0.22 8.86
N THR A 94 11.07 -0.13 8.71
CA THR A 94 10.55 -1.47 8.98
C THR A 94 9.91 -2.03 7.72
N THR A 95 10.10 -3.31 7.46
CA THR A 95 9.47 -4.00 6.33
C THR A 95 8.55 -5.09 6.85
N HIS A 96 7.30 -5.07 6.41
CA HIS A 96 6.29 -6.08 6.69
C HIS A 96 6.00 -6.83 5.39
N ARG A 97 6.23 -8.14 5.38
CA ARG A 97 5.86 -8.98 4.23
C ARG A 97 4.41 -9.43 4.36
N LEU A 98 3.59 -9.01 3.41
CA LEU A 98 2.19 -9.36 3.32
C LEU A 98 2.00 -10.46 2.27
N GLY A 99 1.41 -11.57 2.63
CA GLY A 99 1.18 -12.70 1.73
C GLY A 99 0.71 -13.93 2.47
N ASN A 100 0.79 -15.08 1.80
CA ASN A 100 0.47 -16.37 2.43
C ASN A 100 1.70 -16.93 3.17
N PRO A 101 1.74 -16.88 4.51
CA PRO A 101 2.90 -17.37 5.29
C PRO A 101 3.07 -18.90 5.21
N PHE A 102 2.08 -19.62 4.68
CA PHE A 102 2.14 -21.07 4.45
C PHE A 102 2.45 -21.41 2.99
N GLY A 103 2.68 -20.39 2.13
CA GLY A 103 3.09 -20.56 0.74
C GLY A 103 4.56 -20.97 0.64
N ASN A 104 4.92 -21.64 -0.45
CA ASN A 104 6.25 -22.21 -0.66
C ASN A 104 7.36 -21.16 -0.56
N GLY A 105 8.30 -21.36 0.35
CA GLY A 105 9.59 -20.69 0.36
C GLY A 105 9.93 -19.91 1.61
N ASP A 106 9.76 -20.51 2.79
CA ASP A 106 10.45 -20.04 4.00
C ASP A 106 11.94 -20.16 3.77
N ASN A 107 12.62 -19.06 3.46
CA ASN A 107 14.05 -18.98 3.60
C ASN A 107 14.35 -18.99 5.10
N GLU A 108 14.84 -20.10 5.63
CA GLU A 108 15.37 -20.18 6.99
C GLU A 108 16.37 -19.00 7.19
N GLY A 109 16.01 -18.09 8.09
CA GLY A 109 16.83 -16.91 8.40
C GLY A 109 16.21 -15.56 8.03
N ASP A 110 15.07 -15.50 7.31
CA ASP A 110 14.35 -14.25 7.08
C ASP A 110 13.62 -13.83 8.37
N THR A 111 14.04 -12.70 8.97
CA THR A 111 13.40 -12.12 10.16
C THR A 111 12.23 -11.19 9.82
N THR A 112 11.84 -11.10 8.55
CA THR A 112 10.73 -10.27 8.07
C THR A 112 9.42 -10.77 8.67
N VAL A 113 8.64 -9.88 9.26
CA VAL A 113 7.29 -10.21 9.76
C VAL A 113 6.42 -10.54 8.55
N TYR A 114 5.94 -11.79 8.49
CA TYR A 114 5.18 -12.31 7.36
C TYR A 114 3.78 -12.71 7.81
N GLY A 115 2.74 -12.22 7.14
CA GLY A 115 1.36 -12.52 7.50
C GLY A 115 0.33 -12.13 6.45
N PHE A 116 -0.91 -12.51 6.73
CA PHE A 116 -2.07 -12.13 5.91
C PHE A 116 -2.52 -10.69 6.13
N GLN A 117 -2.05 -10.04 7.19
CA GLN A 117 -2.37 -8.67 7.52
C GLN A 117 -1.11 -7.90 7.90
N ALA A 118 -1.07 -6.62 7.53
CA ALA A 118 -0.08 -5.66 7.98
C ALA A 118 -0.81 -4.38 8.38
N ILE A 119 -0.30 -3.70 9.41
CA ILE A 119 -0.87 -2.46 9.92
C ILE A 119 0.14 -1.35 9.71
N VAL A 120 -0.30 -0.28 9.06
CA VAL A 120 0.44 0.98 8.92
C VAL A 120 -0.20 2.01 9.84
N PRO A 121 0.48 2.42 10.92
CA PRO A 121 -0.02 3.47 11.81
C PRO A 121 -0.15 4.81 11.10
N ALA A 122 -1.12 5.63 11.56
CA ALA A 122 -1.36 6.97 11.09
C ALA A 122 -0.10 7.84 11.07
N GLY A 123 0.12 8.60 10.01
CA GLY A 123 1.20 9.59 9.88
C GLY A 123 2.57 9.02 9.50
N LEU A 124 2.76 7.71 9.48
CA LEU A 124 4.00 7.11 8.98
C LEU A 124 4.09 7.26 7.46
N TRP A 125 5.30 7.50 6.95
CA TRP A 125 5.59 7.31 5.54
C TRP A 125 5.63 5.82 5.25
N PHE A 126 4.98 5.41 4.16
CA PHE A 126 5.02 4.02 3.73
C PHE A 126 4.96 3.89 2.20
N ALA A 127 5.44 2.76 1.71
CA ALA A 127 5.44 2.36 0.32
C ALA A 127 5.32 0.85 0.23
N ALA A 128 4.85 0.32 -0.89
CA ALA A 128 4.77 -1.12 -1.08
C ALA A 128 5.22 -1.54 -2.48
N GLU A 129 5.85 -2.70 -2.55
CA GLU A 129 6.30 -3.30 -3.81
C GLU A 129 6.08 -4.81 -3.83
N LEU A 130 5.97 -5.38 -5.02
CA LEU A 130 5.94 -6.83 -5.20
C LEU A 130 7.32 -7.42 -4.88
N VAL A 131 7.37 -8.50 -4.09
CA VAL A 131 8.62 -9.25 -3.84
C VAL A 131 9.16 -9.83 -5.15
N GLN A 132 8.27 -10.23 -6.05
CA GLN A 132 8.58 -10.67 -7.42
C GLN A 132 7.89 -9.69 -8.40
N PRO A 133 8.65 -8.80 -9.06
CA PRO A 133 8.09 -7.73 -9.89
C PRO A 133 7.19 -8.21 -11.03
N GLU A 134 7.44 -9.41 -11.57
CA GLU A 134 6.64 -10.05 -12.64
C GLU A 134 5.35 -10.72 -12.12
N SER A 135 5.13 -10.74 -10.82
CA SER A 135 3.90 -11.26 -10.21
C SER A 135 2.81 -10.19 -10.11
N TYR A 136 1.71 -10.52 -9.47
CA TYR A 136 0.71 -9.56 -9.01
C TYR A 136 0.33 -9.85 -7.57
N ALA A 137 -0.22 -8.87 -6.87
CA ALA A 137 -0.87 -9.07 -5.59
C ALA A 137 -2.20 -8.31 -5.54
N LEU A 138 -3.28 -9.04 -5.23
CA LEU A 138 -4.57 -8.47 -4.88
C LEU A 138 -4.68 -8.42 -3.36
N VAL A 139 -4.91 -7.24 -2.85
CA VAL A 139 -5.07 -6.97 -1.42
C VAL A 139 -6.31 -6.13 -1.16
N GLY A 140 -6.69 -5.99 0.09
CA GLY A 140 -7.63 -4.98 0.56
C GLY A 140 -6.93 -4.02 1.51
N CYS A 141 -7.38 -2.76 1.53
CA CYS A 141 -6.96 -1.81 2.54
C CYS A 141 -8.20 -1.27 3.26
N THR A 142 -8.15 -1.31 4.59
CA THR A 142 -9.21 -0.75 5.45
C THR A 142 -8.61 0.41 6.23
N VAL A 143 -9.27 1.57 6.15
CA VAL A 143 -8.81 2.81 6.80
C VAL A 143 -9.86 3.28 7.82
N SER A 144 -9.41 3.60 9.03
CA SER A 144 -10.27 4.11 10.11
C SER A 144 -9.55 5.19 10.95
N PRO A 145 -10.15 6.38 11.11
CA PRO A 145 -11.30 6.94 10.39
C PRO A 145 -11.14 6.91 8.88
N GLY A 146 -12.27 6.87 8.12
CA GLY A 146 -12.29 6.60 6.69
C GLY A 146 -11.40 7.55 5.87
N PHE A 147 -10.82 7.02 4.81
CA PHE A 147 -9.91 7.69 3.90
C PHE A 147 -10.56 8.89 3.19
N GLU A 148 -9.79 9.97 3.06
CA GLU A 148 -10.08 11.13 2.21
C GLU A 148 -8.80 11.57 1.51
N PHE A 149 -8.88 11.91 0.22
CA PHE A 149 -7.73 12.40 -0.55
C PHE A 149 -7.12 13.70 0.01
N SER A 150 -7.91 14.49 0.75
CA SER A 150 -7.42 15.69 1.47
C SER A 150 -6.46 15.38 2.61
N GLU A 151 -6.35 14.12 3.03
CA GLU A 151 -5.45 13.62 4.07
C GLU A 151 -4.37 12.66 3.52
N PHE A 152 -4.31 12.54 2.20
CA PHE A 152 -3.31 11.76 1.47
C PHE A 152 -2.19 12.70 1.00
N GLU A 153 -0.95 12.33 1.28
CA GLU A 153 0.25 13.08 0.91
C GLU A 153 1.26 12.15 0.23
N LEU A 154 1.56 12.42 -1.04
CA LEU A 154 2.69 11.78 -1.72
C LEU A 154 4.00 12.40 -1.24
N ALA A 155 5.01 11.58 -1.01
CA ALA A 155 6.31 12.07 -0.59
C ALA A 155 7.04 12.78 -1.74
N ASP A 156 7.66 13.91 -1.42
CA ASP A 156 8.78 14.42 -2.21
C ASP A 156 9.99 13.53 -1.91
N ALA A 157 10.37 12.71 -2.89
CA ALA A 157 11.47 11.76 -2.74
C ALA A 157 12.81 12.46 -2.42
N THR A 158 13.03 13.69 -2.92
CA THR A 158 14.24 14.47 -2.65
C THR A 158 14.28 14.91 -1.19
N ALA A 159 13.17 15.45 -0.69
CA ALA A 159 13.05 15.86 0.70
C ALA A 159 13.15 14.65 1.65
N LEU A 160 12.50 13.54 1.29
CA LEU A 160 12.55 12.32 2.09
C LEU A 160 13.98 11.74 2.18
N GLN A 161 14.74 11.75 1.07
CA GLN A 161 16.14 11.33 1.05
C GLN A 161 17.06 12.27 1.83
N ALA A 162 16.81 13.57 1.80
CA ALA A 162 17.58 14.53 2.57
C ALA A 162 17.37 14.32 4.08
N ALA A 163 16.15 13.97 4.48
CA ALA A 163 15.84 13.65 5.88
C ALA A 163 16.47 12.33 6.34
N TRP A 164 16.46 11.30 5.47
CA TRP A 164 16.94 9.94 5.80
C TRP A 164 17.87 9.38 4.72
N PRO A 165 19.10 9.90 4.58
CA PRO A 165 20.06 9.52 3.53
C PRO A 165 20.49 8.04 3.60
N GLN A 166 20.42 7.41 4.78
CA GLN A 166 20.70 5.99 4.98
C GLN A 166 19.71 5.08 4.24
N HIS A 167 18.51 5.57 3.90
CA HIS A 167 17.47 4.82 3.19
C HIS A 167 17.31 5.24 1.72
N LYS A 168 18.28 5.99 1.18
CA LYS A 168 18.24 6.56 -0.18
C LYS A 168 17.86 5.54 -1.24
N ALA A 169 18.36 4.31 -1.15
CA ALA A 169 18.12 3.28 -2.17
C ALA A 169 16.63 2.91 -2.29
N VAL A 170 15.95 2.62 -1.17
CA VAL A 170 14.53 2.27 -1.17
C VAL A 170 13.65 3.49 -1.41
N ILE A 171 14.03 4.67 -0.91
CA ILE A 171 13.30 5.91 -1.17
C ILE A 171 13.30 6.24 -2.67
N ASN A 172 14.45 6.12 -3.35
CA ASN A 172 14.54 6.33 -4.80
C ASN A 172 13.74 5.31 -5.59
N ARG A 173 13.84 4.04 -5.22
CA ARG A 173 13.19 2.96 -5.96
C ARG A 173 11.67 3.11 -5.93
N LEU A 174 11.09 3.54 -4.81
CA LEU A 174 9.66 3.67 -4.60
C LEU A 174 9.19 5.14 -4.54
N GLY A 175 10.06 6.08 -4.90
CA GLY A 175 9.71 7.49 -5.05
C GLY A 175 9.08 7.76 -6.41
N ARG A 176 8.18 8.73 -6.47
CA ARG A 176 7.78 9.35 -7.75
C ARG A 176 8.62 10.60 -7.97
N ALA A 177 9.00 10.85 -9.21
CA ALA A 177 9.49 12.16 -9.58
C ALA A 177 8.38 13.19 -9.29
N SER A 178 8.71 14.26 -8.58
CA SER A 178 7.79 15.38 -8.45
C SER A 178 7.33 15.79 -9.84
N PRO A 179 6.04 16.10 -10.08
CA PRO A 179 5.62 16.71 -11.33
C PRO A 179 6.52 17.93 -11.51
N GLN A 180 7.33 17.95 -12.57
CA GLN A 180 8.01 19.17 -12.96
C GLN A 180 6.89 20.18 -13.23
N GLU A 181 6.90 21.30 -12.51
CA GLU A 181 6.10 22.45 -12.88
C GLU A 181 6.44 22.73 -14.35
N GLU A 182 5.53 22.41 -15.26
CA GLU A 182 5.62 22.91 -16.62
C GLU A 182 5.59 24.43 -16.51
N THR A 183 6.77 25.01 -16.52
CA THR A 183 6.95 26.46 -16.71
C THR A 183 6.37 26.83 -18.07
N CYS A 184 5.18 27.44 -18.03
CA CYS A 184 4.64 28.21 -19.16
C CYS A 184 5.53 29.42 -19.47
#